data_6f40433e0d677d3d62a96b766bbb5986
#
_entry.id   6f40433e0d677d3d62a96b766bbb5986
#
_cell.length_a   1.000
_cell.length_b   1.000
_cell.length_c   1.000
_cell.angle_alpha   90.00
_cell.angle_beta   90.00
_cell.angle_gamma   90.00
#
_symmetry.space_group_name_H-M   'P 1'
#
loop_
_entity.id
_entity.type
_entity.pdbx_description
1 polymer ?
#
loop_
_entity_poly.entity_id
_entity_poly.type
_entity_poly.pdbx_seq_one_letter_code
_entity_poly.pdbx_strand_id
1 'polypeptide(L)'
;MCGIAGIIGYRGDGAGEIQKMNERMYHRGPDAGGIWLDESRHVALGHRRLAIVDLSENGAQPMLSPDERYVLVYNGEIYNFKELRRQLETDGDKGAWRGGSDTEVILRAFSFYGVEQTLRKMKGMFALALYDREEGKVFLARDRMGEKPLYYGRVGGSFAFASDIAAIRELSDFQNGMAAEVLPLYFQYGYIPAPYSIWRDIYKLTPGTWFSVDVSTFETKQHVYWDLKQVAKEGEAHPFTGTRAEAADRLEQLLKNAVRGQMISDVPLGAFLSGGIDSALVVSIMQAVSDIPVRTFTIGFESEKYNEAEYAKAIAAHLKTAHTELYVGKREACESIRQITECFGEPFADSSQIPTMLVSRMTREHVTVSLSGDAGDELFCGYNTYRAAEEELIRLKKKYHRLPKGVRHAVGGISSRLAGKNELLHKAGAYLTMETLEEAHRYNGREEARAAYLSKDRTRLKDAYVDYPSGYLKDGVANLMLMDALQYLPDDILVKVDRSGMQYSLETRMPLLDRDVISFAWTLPMGYKYSEGVTKRVMRDVLYRHVPRELMERPKKGFSIPLHEWLKKGELREWAEDLLNDGRKQCADVIDVRTADSYWKDYTEKDVFSEKLWYILMLEQWMMKTK
;
A
#
# COMPACT_ATOMS: atom_id res chain seq x y z
N MET A 1 9.94 6.15 10.52
CA MET A 1 8.53 6.49 10.18
C MET A 1 7.81 6.97 11.41
N CYS A 2 6.73 7.79 11.22
CA CYS A 2 6.10 8.53 12.30
C CYS A 2 4.58 8.31 12.28
N GLY A 3 3.88 8.89 13.24
CA GLY A 3 2.44 9.10 13.22
C GLY A 3 2.14 10.58 13.25
N ILE A 4 1.27 11.07 12.36
CA ILE A 4 0.78 12.44 12.39
C ILE A 4 -0.71 12.45 12.67
N ALA A 5 -1.16 13.49 13.37
CA ALA A 5 -2.57 13.74 13.66
C ALA A 5 -2.86 15.24 13.69
N GLY A 6 -4.12 15.60 13.44
CA GLY A 6 -4.57 16.96 13.61
C GLY A 6 -6.08 17.10 13.71
N ILE A 7 -6.51 18.14 14.39
CA ILE A 7 -7.90 18.51 14.57
C ILE A 7 -8.04 19.99 14.26
N ILE A 8 -9.00 20.33 13.41
CA ILE A 8 -9.35 21.71 13.05
C ILE A 8 -10.78 21.97 13.54
N GLY A 9 -10.97 23.04 14.31
CA GLY A 9 -12.27 23.41 14.88
C GLY A 9 -12.66 22.55 16.08
N TYR A 10 -11.68 22.10 16.89
CA TYR A 10 -11.95 21.35 18.10
C TYR A 10 -12.78 22.18 19.11
N ARG A 11 -13.56 21.48 19.93
CA ARG A 11 -14.36 22.08 21.01
C ARG A 11 -13.83 21.58 22.35
N GLY A 12 -13.70 22.49 23.31
CA GLY A 12 -13.19 22.14 24.64
C GLY A 12 -11.69 21.85 24.68
N ASP A 13 -11.28 20.70 25.20
CA ASP A 13 -9.87 20.34 25.44
C ASP A 13 -9.18 19.78 24.19
N GLY A 14 -8.70 20.66 23.31
CA GLY A 14 -7.94 20.25 22.12
C GLY A 14 -6.63 19.56 22.45
N ALA A 15 -5.98 19.87 23.56
CA ALA A 15 -4.75 19.21 24.00
C ALA A 15 -5.01 17.75 24.38
N GLY A 16 -6.04 17.48 25.15
CA GLY A 16 -6.43 16.12 25.53
C GLY A 16 -6.86 15.29 24.32
N GLU A 17 -7.62 15.86 23.39
CA GLU A 17 -8.06 15.15 22.19
C GLU A 17 -6.89 14.77 21.28
N ILE A 18 -5.96 15.68 20.98
CA ILE A 18 -4.80 15.37 20.14
C ILE A 18 -3.82 14.40 20.84
N GLN A 19 -3.75 14.46 22.17
CA GLN A 19 -2.94 13.52 22.93
C GLN A 19 -3.48 12.08 22.82
N LYS A 20 -4.80 11.86 22.90
CA LYS A 20 -5.41 10.53 22.68
C LYS A 20 -5.07 9.99 21.29
N MET A 21 -5.16 10.82 20.24
CA MET A 21 -4.77 10.42 18.88
C MET A 21 -3.29 10.01 18.82
N ASN A 22 -2.40 10.77 19.46
CA ASN A 22 -0.99 10.43 19.54
C ASN A 22 -0.74 9.10 20.27
N GLU A 23 -1.38 8.87 21.40
CA GLU A 23 -1.25 7.64 22.18
C GLU A 23 -1.69 6.41 21.38
N ARG A 24 -2.77 6.52 20.61
CA ARG A 24 -3.21 5.45 19.71
C ARG A 24 -2.15 5.09 18.67
N MET A 25 -1.32 6.03 18.23
CA MET A 25 -0.24 5.84 17.25
C MET A 25 1.14 5.60 17.90
N TYR A 26 1.23 5.27 19.20
CA TYR A 26 2.49 5.03 19.89
C TYR A 26 3.41 4.02 19.16
N HIS A 27 2.82 2.93 18.66
CA HIS A 27 3.54 1.88 17.92
C HIS A 27 4.21 2.40 16.62
N ARG A 28 3.72 3.49 16.02
CA ARG A 28 4.35 4.10 14.83
C ARG A 28 5.60 4.91 15.18
N GLY A 29 5.62 5.53 16.36
CA GLY A 29 6.74 6.39 16.76
C GLY A 29 6.93 6.38 18.27
N PRO A 30 7.63 5.37 18.81
CA PRO A 30 7.80 5.21 20.25
C PRO A 30 8.86 6.15 20.86
N ASP A 31 9.75 6.74 20.04
CA ASP A 31 10.94 7.43 20.55
C ASP A 31 10.62 8.81 21.12
N ALA A 32 9.67 9.53 20.53
CA ALA A 32 9.22 10.84 21.03
C ALA A 32 7.79 11.16 20.62
N GLY A 33 7.20 12.15 21.25
CA GLY A 33 5.88 12.71 20.88
C GLY A 33 5.85 14.20 21.11
N GLY A 34 5.05 14.91 20.30
CA GLY A 34 4.83 16.34 20.44
C GLY A 34 3.40 16.72 20.10
N ILE A 35 2.94 17.82 20.70
CA ILE A 35 1.68 18.48 20.38
C ILE A 35 1.92 19.97 20.19
N TRP A 36 1.11 20.58 19.36
CA TRP A 36 1.10 22.03 19.15
C TRP A 36 -0.34 22.51 18.96
N LEU A 37 -0.69 23.67 19.54
CA LEU A 37 -2.03 24.24 19.49
C LEU A 37 -2.02 25.69 19.02
N ASP A 38 -3.02 26.05 18.21
CA ASP A 38 -3.49 27.40 18.00
C ASP A 38 -4.88 27.52 18.66
N GLU A 39 -4.90 27.98 19.90
CA GLU A 39 -6.15 28.14 20.64
C GLU A 39 -7.09 29.14 19.99
N SER A 40 -6.54 30.17 19.33
CA SER A 40 -7.33 31.24 18.71
C SER A 40 -8.12 30.77 17.49
N ARG A 41 -7.61 29.76 16.77
CA ARG A 41 -8.23 29.18 15.58
C ARG A 41 -8.66 27.72 15.78
N HIS A 42 -8.55 27.22 17.00
CA HIS A 42 -8.91 25.84 17.37
C HIS A 42 -8.24 24.79 16.47
N VAL A 43 -6.93 24.93 16.22
CA VAL A 43 -6.11 23.96 15.49
C VAL A 43 -5.19 23.24 16.46
N ALA A 44 -5.22 21.92 16.46
CA ALA A 44 -4.33 21.07 17.25
C ALA A 44 -3.59 20.13 16.31
N LEU A 45 -2.27 20.02 16.45
CA LEU A 45 -1.40 19.13 15.68
C LEU A 45 -0.66 18.21 16.62
N GLY A 46 -0.55 16.93 16.24
CA GLY A 46 0.11 15.90 17.01
C GLY A 46 1.11 15.10 16.16
N HIS A 47 2.17 14.65 16.81
CA HIS A 47 3.21 13.85 16.17
C HIS A 47 3.73 12.75 17.10
N ARG A 48 3.97 11.56 16.54
CA ARG A 48 4.72 10.46 17.18
C ARG A 48 5.93 10.17 16.33
N ARG A 49 7.13 10.20 16.92
CA ARG A 49 8.41 10.10 16.24
C ARG A 49 9.02 8.71 16.38
N LEU A 50 9.42 8.12 15.23
CA LEU A 50 10.45 7.11 15.14
C LEU A 50 11.70 7.82 14.59
N ALA A 51 12.72 7.98 15.41
CA ALA A 51 13.92 8.75 15.06
C ALA A 51 14.85 7.91 14.19
N ILE A 52 15.08 8.33 12.94
CA ILE A 52 15.89 7.61 11.94
C ILE A 52 17.01 8.50 11.40
N VAL A 53 16.69 9.74 11.03
CA VAL A 53 17.65 10.77 10.60
C VAL A 53 17.59 11.91 11.60
N ASP A 54 18.76 12.38 12.04
CA ASP A 54 18.93 13.37 13.10
C ASP A 54 18.26 12.94 14.41
N LEU A 55 18.94 12.14 15.22
CA LEU A 55 18.41 11.62 16.49
C LEU A 55 18.27 12.67 17.59
N SER A 56 18.68 13.93 17.33
CA SER A 56 18.60 15.03 18.28
C SER A 56 17.18 15.62 18.39
N GLU A 57 16.99 16.51 19.37
CA GLU A 57 15.75 17.27 19.53
C GLU A 57 15.46 18.24 18.37
N ASN A 58 16.46 18.57 17.52
CA ASN A 58 16.28 19.43 16.35
C ASN A 58 15.35 18.80 15.28
N GLY A 59 15.20 17.47 15.30
CA GLY A 59 14.22 16.77 14.49
C GLY A 59 12.83 16.62 15.13
N ALA A 60 12.56 17.26 16.26
CA ALA A 60 11.26 17.18 16.94
C ALA A 60 10.14 17.85 16.12
N GLN A 61 8.94 17.27 16.23
CA GLN A 61 7.72 17.77 15.57
C GLN A 61 6.57 17.79 16.58
N PRO A 62 5.57 18.67 16.40
CA PRO A 62 5.38 19.65 15.30
C PRO A 62 6.51 20.67 15.22
N MET A 63 6.97 20.96 13.98
CA MET A 63 8.12 21.86 13.75
C MET A 63 7.66 23.22 13.19
N LEU A 64 8.12 24.31 13.81
CA LEU A 64 7.83 25.67 13.36
C LEU A 64 8.92 26.16 12.38
N SER A 65 8.49 26.88 11.34
CA SER A 65 9.39 27.65 10.49
C SER A 65 10.07 28.77 11.28
N PRO A 66 11.26 29.25 10.81
CA PRO A 66 11.99 30.31 11.53
C PRO A 66 11.20 31.61 11.76
N ASP A 67 10.26 31.93 10.88
CA ASP A 67 9.32 33.06 10.95
C ASP A 67 8.03 32.75 11.71
N GLU A 68 7.90 31.52 12.22
CA GLU A 68 6.74 30.98 12.92
C GLU A 68 5.43 31.01 12.10
N ARG A 69 5.48 31.26 10.81
CA ARG A 69 4.32 31.21 9.93
C ARG A 69 3.80 29.80 9.73
N TYR A 70 4.71 28.86 9.49
CA TYR A 70 4.33 27.48 9.19
C TYR A 70 4.56 26.55 10.38
N VAL A 71 3.64 25.60 10.57
CA VAL A 71 3.79 24.48 11.50
C VAL A 71 3.63 23.17 10.72
N LEU A 72 4.64 22.31 10.77
CA LEU A 72 4.69 21.06 10.02
C LEU A 72 4.61 19.85 10.94
N VAL A 73 3.73 18.89 10.60
CA VAL A 73 3.79 17.49 11.04
C VAL A 73 3.97 16.59 9.82
N TYR A 74 4.92 15.68 9.89
CA TYR A 74 5.41 14.92 8.77
C TYR A 74 5.73 13.47 9.16
N ASN A 75 5.20 12.52 8.41
CA ASN A 75 5.48 11.10 8.47
C ASN A 75 6.09 10.67 7.13
N GLY A 76 7.39 10.48 7.09
CA GLY A 76 8.05 10.13 5.84
C GLY A 76 9.57 10.25 5.90
N GLU A 77 10.19 10.18 4.71
CA GLU A 77 11.61 10.36 4.48
C GLU A 77 11.83 10.97 3.09
N ILE A 78 12.54 12.11 3.02
CA ILE A 78 12.88 12.77 1.75
C ILE A 78 14.33 12.48 1.40
N TYR A 79 14.52 11.52 0.50
CA TYR A 79 15.83 10.98 0.14
C TYR A 79 16.78 11.98 -0.53
N ASN A 80 16.24 13.01 -1.19
CA ASN A 80 17.03 14.08 -1.82
C ASN A 80 17.14 15.35 -0.96
N PHE A 81 16.93 15.29 0.37
CA PHE A 81 16.94 16.48 1.22
C PHE A 81 18.27 17.24 1.19
N LYS A 82 19.40 16.54 1.08
CA LYS A 82 20.72 17.18 0.97
C LYS A 82 20.90 17.97 -0.33
N GLU A 83 20.29 17.50 -1.43
CA GLU A 83 20.25 18.20 -2.71
C GLU A 83 19.33 19.41 -2.63
N LEU A 84 18.12 19.23 -2.06
CA LEU A 84 17.14 20.29 -1.86
C LEU A 84 17.70 21.42 -0.96
N ARG A 85 18.43 21.06 0.11
CA ARG A 85 19.13 22.02 0.97
C ARG A 85 20.13 22.86 0.18
N ARG A 86 21.01 22.23 -0.61
CA ARG A 86 21.97 22.94 -1.46
C ARG A 86 21.29 23.86 -2.47
N GLN A 87 20.14 23.43 -3.02
CA GLN A 87 19.37 24.25 -3.95
C GLN A 87 18.79 25.47 -3.24
N LEU A 88 18.19 25.31 -2.05
CA LEU A 88 17.70 26.44 -1.24
C LEU A 88 18.81 27.47 -0.97
N GLU A 89 19.99 27.01 -0.55
CA GLU A 89 21.15 27.87 -0.29
C GLU A 89 21.58 28.63 -1.56
N THR A 90 21.58 27.94 -2.72
CA THR A 90 21.93 28.53 -4.01
C THR A 90 20.91 29.55 -4.48
N ASP A 91 19.62 29.27 -4.26
CA ASP A 91 18.50 30.11 -4.69
C ASP A 91 18.30 31.33 -3.75
N GLY A 92 19.08 31.40 -2.66
CA GLY A 92 19.15 32.61 -1.81
C GLY A 92 18.62 32.45 -0.39
N ASP A 93 18.30 31.26 0.06
CA ASP A 93 18.04 30.99 1.48
C ASP A 93 19.33 31.10 2.29
N LYS A 94 19.45 32.16 3.11
CA LYS A 94 20.62 32.46 3.93
C LYS A 94 20.45 32.13 5.41
N GLY A 95 19.33 31.52 5.80
CA GLY A 95 19.07 31.20 7.19
C GLY A 95 20.02 30.11 7.71
N ALA A 96 20.39 30.19 9.00
CA ALA A 96 21.15 29.13 9.66
C ALA A 96 20.28 27.87 9.81
N TRP A 97 20.89 26.70 9.59
CA TRP A 97 20.26 25.41 9.84
C TRP A 97 20.40 25.02 11.32
N ARG A 98 19.35 24.50 11.91
CA ARG A 98 19.34 24.05 13.33
C ARG A 98 19.84 22.61 13.46
N GLY A 99 19.52 21.77 12.47
CA GLY A 99 19.81 20.34 12.49
C GLY A 99 20.18 19.76 11.14
N GLY A 100 20.19 18.43 11.10
CA GLY A 100 20.48 17.62 9.92
C GLY A 100 19.25 16.91 9.34
N SER A 101 18.03 17.18 9.87
CA SER A 101 16.84 16.48 9.46
C SER A 101 16.31 16.94 8.10
N ASP A 102 15.71 16.01 7.37
CA ASP A 102 14.94 16.31 6.16
C ASP A 102 13.72 17.18 6.47
N THR A 103 13.12 17.04 7.66
CA THR A 103 11.97 17.84 8.14
C THR A 103 12.24 19.33 8.10
N GLU A 104 13.39 19.78 8.59
CA GLU A 104 13.77 21.22 8.54
C GLU A 104 13.94 21.69 7.10
N VAL A 105 14.53 20.85 6.25
CA VAL A 105 14.77 21.19 4.83
C VAL A 105 13.44 21.37 4.09
N ILE A 106 12.48 20.45 4.25
CA ILE A 106 11.18 20.59 3.57
C ILE A 106 10.36 21.75 4.12
N LEU A 107 10.42 22.01 5.42
CA LEU A 107 9.73 23.16 6.02
C LEU A 107 10.24 24.50 5.46
N ARG A 108 11.55 24.63 5.31
CA ARG A 108 12.16 25.80 4.66
C ARG A 108 11.85 25.87 3.18
N ALA A 109 11.79 24.72 2.50
CA ALA A 109 11.36 24.67 1.10
C ALA A 109 9.92 25.15 0.92
N PHE A 110 9.00 24.80 1.83
CA PHE A 110 7.63 25.32 1.82
C PHE A 110 7.59 26.84 2.00
N SER A 111 8.38 27.39 2.91
CA SER A 111 8.50 28.85 3.10
C SER A 111 9.06 29.55 1.86
N PHE A 112 9.99 28.93 1.15
CA PHE A 112 10.74 29.55 0.04
C PHE A 112 10.05 29.37 -1.31
N TYR A 113 9.61 28.13 -1.65
CA TYR A 113 9.03 27.80 -2.96
C TYR A 113 7.50 27.71 -2.95
N GLY A 114 6.86 27.67 -1.77
CA GLY A 114 5.45 27.34 -1.64
C GLY A 114 5.15 25.85 -1.76
N VAL A 115 3.86 25.49 -1.56
CA VAL A 115 3.43 24.10 -1.40
C VAL A 115 3.69 23.26 -2.66
N GLU A 116 3.15 23.67 -3.79
CA GLU A 116 3.19 22.83 -5.00
C GLU A 116 4.60 22.61 -5.53
N GLN A 117 5.43 23.68 -5.60
CA GLN A 117 6.79 23.53 -6.11
C GLN A 117 7.65 22.66 -5.20
N THR A 118 7.48 22.76 -3.88
CA THR A 118 8.18 21.92 -2.92
C THR A 118 7.81 20.45 -3.13
N LEU A 119 6.51 20.11 -3.19
CA LEU A 119 6.04 18.74 -3.42
C LEU A 119 6.60 18.14 -4.73
N ARG A 120 6.69 18.95 -5.79
CA ARG A 120 7.29 18.51 -7.08
C ARG A 120 8.79 18.24 -6.98
N LYS A 121 9.52 18.99 -6.16
CA LYS A 121 10.98 18.85 -5.95
C LYS A 121 11.35 17.69 -5.02
N MET A 122 10.49 17.35 -4.05
CA MET A 122 10.72 16.25 -3.11
C MET A 122 10.81 14.91 -3.81
N LYS A 123 11.80 14.07 -3.45
CA LYS A 123 11.90 12.65 -3.78
C LYS A 123 11.87 11.85 -2.50
N GLY A 124 10.84 11.06 -2.30
CA GLY A 124 10.67 10.28 -1.08
C GLY A 124 9.23 9.84 -0.85
N MET A 125 9.04 9.19 0.26
CA MET A 125 7.78 8.69 0.77
C MET A 125 7.27 9.61 1.88
N PHE A 126 6.01 10.02 1.84
CA PHE A 126 5.49 10.93 2.86
C PHE A 126 3.98 11.04 2.94
N ALA A 127 3.53 11.35 4.15
CA ALA A 127 2.26 12.01 4.44
C ALA A 127 2.56 13.19 5.35
N LEU A 128 2.01 14.37 5.07
CA LEU A 128 2.28 15.57 5.84
C LEU A 128 1.04 16.44 6.02
N ALA A 129 1.09 17.26 7.08
CA ALA A 129 0.20 18.41 7.24
C ALA A 129 1.03 19.66 7.54
N LEU A 130 0.82 20.70 6.75
CA LEU A 130 1.45 22.00 6.88
C LEU A 130 0.36 23.03 7.22
N TYR A 131 0.43 23.63 8.40
CA TYR A 131 -0.46 24.71 8.80
C TYR A 131 0.16 26.07 8.51
N ASP A 132 -0.48 26.87 7.66
CA ASP A 132 -0.15 28.27 7.43
C ASP A 132 -0.98 29.16 8.38
N ARG A 133 -0.32 29.70 9.39
CA ARG A 133 -0.94 30.54 10.41
C ARG A 133 -1.39 31.89 9.89
N GLU A 134 -0.78 32.40 8.82
CA GLU A 134 -1.19 33.66 8.21
C GLU A 134 -2.46 33.48 7.38
N GLU A 135 -2.47 32.49 6.48
CA GLU A 135 -3.63 32.22 5.62
C GLU A 135 -4.77 31.52 6.36
N GLY A 136 -4.53 30.92 7.53
CA GLY A 136 -5.53 30.11 8.22
C GLY A 136 -5.91 28.86 7.43
N LYS A 137 -4.94 28.18 6.84
CA LYS A 137 -5.14 26.96 6.05
C LYS A 137 -4.24 25.83 6.48
N VAL A 138 -4.77 24.62 6.49
CA VAL A 138 -3.99 23.40 6.63
C VAL A 138 -3.88 22.72 5.27
N PHE A 139 -2.65 22.45 4.83
CA PHE A 139 -2.36 21.69 3.61
C PHE A 139 -2.03 20.25 3.98
N LEU A 140 -2.77 19.30 3.44
CA LEU A 140 -2.50 17.86 3.58
C LEU A 140 -1.95 17.34 2.27
N ALA A 141 -0.85 16.56 2.31
CA ALA A 141 -0.26 15.99 1.10
C ALA A 141 0.17 14.54 1.33
N ARG A 142 0.05 13.71 0.28
CA ARG A 142 0.47 12.31 0.25
C ARG A 142 1.44 12.09 -0.90
N ASP A 143 2.44 11.24 -0.68
CA ASP A 143 3.46 10.92 -1.68
C ASP A 143 2.90 10.34 -2.99
N ARG A 144 3.77 10.23 -3.99
CA ARG A 144 3.41 9.89 -5.38
C ARG A 144 2.70 8.56 -5.54
N MET A 145 3.12 7.55 -4.78
CA MET A 145 2.58 6.18 -4.89
C MET A 145 1.72 5.77 -3.70
N GLY A 146 1.59 6.67 -2.68
CA GLY A 146 0.80 6.38 -1.49
C GLY A 146 1.50 5.44 -0.51
N GLU A 147 2.85 5.48 -0.44
CA GLU A 147 3.63 4.69 0.48
C GLU A 147 3.28 5.00 1.95
N LYS A 148 2.91 6.24 2.25
CA LYS A 148 2.50 6.64 3.61
C LYS A 148 1.01 6.90 3.67
N PRO A 149 0.32 6.36 4.70
CA PRO A 149 -1.12 6.51 4.87
C PRO A 149 -1.48 7.91 5.37
N LEU A 150 -2.61 8.44 4.89
CA LEU A 150 -3.23 9.65 5.40
C LEU A 150 -4.74 9.57 5.26
N TYR A 151 -5.42 9.57 6.41
CA TYR A 151 -6.88 9.61 6.53
C TYR A 151 -7.32 11.01 6.93
N TYR A 152 -8.49 11.43 6.46
CA TYR A 152 -9.06 12.73 6.79
C TYR A 152 -10.58 12.72 6.68
N GLY A 153 -11.22 13.64 7.39
CA GLY A 153 -12.67 13.82 7.24
C GLY A 153 -13.35 14.60 8.35
N ARG A 154 -14.67 14.53 8.38
CA ARG A 154 -15.49 15.21 9.37
C ARG A 154 -15.77 14.30 10.55
N VAL A 155 -15.58 14.84 11.75
CA VAL A 155 -15.91 14.17 13.02
C VAL A 155 -16.69 15.15 13.87
N GLY A 156 -17.97 14.90 14.09
CA GLY A 156 -18.84 15.86 14.78
C GLY A 156 -18.82 17.23 14.10
N GLY A 157 -18.45 18.25 14.83
CA GLY A 157 -18.33 19.62 14.32
C GLY A 157 -16.92 20.00 13.84
N SER A 158 -15.95 19.06 13.86
CA SER A 158 -14.54 19.29 13.56
C SER A 158 -14.12 18.62 12.25
N PHE A 159 -12.94 19.01 11.74
CA PHE A 159 -12.24 18.30 10.68
C PHE A 159 -10.99 17.65 11.28
N ALA A 160 -10.78 16.34 11.04
CA ALA A 160 -9.66 15.60 11.59
C ALA A 160 -8.84 14.90 10.49
N PHE A 161 -7.57 14.65 10.77
CA PHE A 161 -6.71 13.82 9.93
C PHE A 161 -5.73 13.02 10.79
N ALA A 162 -5.30 11.86 10.29
CA ALA A 162 -4.26 11.06 10.94
C ALA A 162 -3.59 10.07 9.97
N SER A 163 -2.39 9.60 10.34
CA SER A 163 -1.73 8.46 9.69
C SER A 163 -2.48 7.15 9.92
N ASP A 164 -3.24 7.06 11.02
CA ASP A 164 -4.02 5.87 11.38
C ASP A 164 -5.49 6.23 11.57
N ILE A 165 -6.39 5.52 10.87
CA ILE A 165 -7.84 5.74 11.00
C ILE A 165 -8.33 5.47 12.43
N ALA A 166 -7.68 4.54 13.15
CA ALA A 166 -8.01 4.25 14.54
C ALA A 166 -7.74 5.44 15.47
N ALA A 167 -6.77 6.31 15.13
CA ALA A 167 -6.51 7.53 15.91
C ALA A 167 -7.64 8.55 15.77
N ILE A 168 -8.29 8.64 14.61
CA ILE A 168 -9.45 9.52 14.42
C ILE A 168 -10.64 9.06 15.28
N ARG A 169 -10.76 7.74 15.53
CA ARG A 169 -11.81 7.18 16.38
C ARG A 169 -11.67 7.52 17.86
N GLU A 170 -10.47 7.88 18.31
CA GLU A 170 -10.23 8.27 19.72
C GLU A 170 -10.86 9.63 20.07
N LEU A 171 -11.29 10.41 19.08
CA LEU A 171 -11.94 11.69 19.31
C LEU A 171 -13.26 11.51 20.06
N SER A 172 -13.47 12.28 21.13
CA SER A 172 -14.66 12.19 21.97
C SER A 172 -15.98 12.42 21.21
N ASP A 173 -15.95 13.21 20.15
CA ASP A 173 -17.10 13.48 19.28
C ASP A 173 -17.24 12.49 18.11
N PHE A 174 -16.44 11.40 18.08
CA PHE A 174 -16.53 10.41 17.01
C PHE A 174 -17.85 9.63 17.11
N GLN A 175 -18.77 9.92 16.22
CA GLN A 175 -20.05 9.25 16.07
C GLN A 175 -20.29 8.77 14.62
N ASN A 176 -19.24 8.74 13.80
CA ASN A 176 -19.32 8.32 12.42
C ASN A 176 -19.74 6.86 12.32
N GLY A 177 -20.86 6.60 11.70
CA GLY A 177 -21.33 5.24 11.47
C GLY A 177 -20.46 4.50 10.46
N MET A 178 -20.56 3.19 10.46
CA MET A 178 -19.91 2.38 9.43
C MET A 178 -20.51 2.68 8.05
N ALA A 179 -19.66 2.83 7.05
CA ALA A 179 -20.02 3.01 5.65
C ALA A 179 -20.32 1.64 5.01
N ALA A 180 -21.54 1.11 5.18
CA ALA A 180 -21.91 -0.21 4.66
C ALA A 180 -21.82 -0.29 3.12
N GLU A 181 -21.93 0.84 2.44
CA GLU A 181 -21.79 0.99 0.99
C GLU A 181 -20.40 0.64 0.44
N VAL A 182 -19.35 0.58 1.28
CA VAL A 182 -17.99 0.16 0.86
C VAL A 182 -17.80 -1.35 0.92
N LEU A 183 -18.67 -2.10 1.61
CA LEU A 183 -18.54 -3.55 1.77
C LEU A 183 -18.57 -4.34 0.44
N PRO A 184 -19.32 -3.95 -0.60
CA PRO A 184 -19.17 -4.58 -1.91
C PRO A 184 -17.74 -4.52 -2.45
N LEU A 185 -17.04 -3.39 -2.31
CA LEU A 185 -15.63 -3.25 -2.71
C LEU A 185 -14.71 -4.12 -1.84
N TYR A 186 -14.94 -4.12 -0.53
CA TYR A 186 -14.20 -4.99 0.38
C TYR A 186 -14.34 -6.47 0.00
N PHE A 187 -15.56 -6.96 -0.25
CA PHE A 187 -15.76 -8.35 -0.66
C PHE A 187 -15.25 -8.64 -2.07
N GLN A 188 -15.08 -7.64 -2.91
CA GLN A 188 -14.47 -7.79 -4.22
C GLN A 188 -12.94 -7.93 -4.12
N TYR A 189 -12.27 -7.07 -3.34
CA TYR A 189 -10.81 -6.91 -3.33
C TYR A 189 -10.11 -7.46 -2.08
N GLY A 190 -10.79 -7.62 -0.95
CA GLY A 190 -10.21 -7.94 0.35
C GLY A 190 -9.72 -6.71 1.12
N TYR A 191 -9.88 -5.53 0.54
CA TYR A 191 -9.55 -4.22 1.13
C TYR A 191 -10.54 -3.16 0.65
N ILE A 192 -10.52 -1.98 1.28
CA ILE A 192 -11.34 -0.84 0.86
C ILE A 192 -10.44 0.10 0.07
N PRO A 193 -10.67 0.31 -1.25
CA PRO A 193 -9.81 1.18 -2.06
C PRO A 193 -10.03 2.66 -1.73
N ALA A 194 -9.00 3.49 -1.95
CA ALA A 194 -9.11 4.93 -1.90
C ALA A 194 -10.14 5.44 -2.95
N PRO A 195 -10.86 6.54 -2.67
CA PRO A 195 -10.71 7.41 -1.50
C PRO A 195 -11.50 6.93 -0.27
N TYR A 196 -12.17 5.79 -0.32
CA TYR A 196 -13.09 5.33 0.72
C TYR A 196 -12.37 4.79 1.95
N SER A 197 -13.08 4.80 3.09
CA SER A 197 -12.72 4.07 4.29
C SER A 197 -13.96 3.36 4.86
N ILE A 198 -13.78 2.57 5.89
CA ILE A 198 -14.90 1.86 6.57
C ILE A 198 -15.82 2.83 7.34
N TRP A 199 -15.40 4.07 7.61
CA TRP A 199 -16.19 5.04 8.36
C TRP A 199 -16.77 6.11 7.46
N ARG A 200 -18.05 6.44 7.64
CA ARG A 200 -18.70 7.55 6.91
C ARG A 200 -17.96 8.86 7.16
N ASP A 201 -17.88 9.68 6.12
CA ASP A 201 -17.24 11.00 6.15
C ASP A 201 -15.73 11.00 6.47
N ILE A 202 -15.11 9.81 6.51
CA ILE A 202 -13.66 9.63 6.62
C ILE A 202 -13.13 9.01 5.32
N TYR A 203 -12.09 9.63 4.77
CA TYR A 203 -11.53 9.30 3.46
C TYR A 203 -10.02 9.05 3.54
N LYS A 204 -9.49 8.34 2.55
CA LYS A 204 -8.06 8.21 2.29
C LYS A 204 -7.63 9.28 1.29
N LEU A 205 -6.55 10.03 1.59
CA LEU A 205 -5.98 10.93 0.59
C LEU A 205 -5.34 10.12 -0.53
N THR A 206 -5.73 10.39 -1.78
CA THR A 206 -5.21 9.67 -2.95
C THR A 206 -3.73 9.99 -3.20
N PRO A 207 -2.93 9.03 -3.72
CA PRO A 207 -1.53 9.25 -4.04
C PRO A 207 -1.31 10.43 -5.00
N GLY A 208 -0.16 11.12 -4.86
CA GLY A 208 0.22 12.21 -5.76
C GLY A 208 -0.64 13.47 -5.64
N THR A 209 -1.42 13.60 -4.56
CA THR A 209 -2.32 14.73 -4.35
C THR A 209 -2.02 15.51 -3.07
N TRP A 210 -2.45 16.75 -3.06
CA TRP A 210 -2.55 17.57 -1.87
C TRP A 210 -3.87 18.35 -1.88
N PHE A 211 -4.34 18.73 -0.72
CA PHE A 211 -5.47 19.65 -0.62
C PHE A 211 -5.31 20.62 0.54
N SER A 212 -5.95 21.78 0.42
CA SER A 212 -6.06 22.77 1.49
C SER A 212 -7.39 22.65 2.20
N VAL A 213 -7.37 22.88 3.51
CA VAL A 213 -8.55 23.03 4.35
C VAL A 213 -8.50 24.43 4.96
N ASP A 214 -9.53 25.25 4.73
CA ASP A 214 -9.71 26.52 5.44
C ASP A 214 -10.15 26.23 6.88
N VAL A 215 -9.45 26.77 7.87
CA VAL A 215 -9.69 26.41 9.29
C VAL A 215 -11.00 26.97 9.84
N SER A 216 -11.59 27.98 9.20
CA SER A 216 -12.84 28.62 9.64
C SER A 216 -14.08 28.04 8.99
N THR A 217 -14.01 27.69 7.70
CA THR A 217 -15.15 27.20 6.90
C THR A 217 -15.12 25.70 6.66
N PHE A 218 -13.93 25.10 6.81
CA PHE A 218 -13.63 23.72 6.41
C PHE A 218 -13.85 23.47 4.91
N GLU A 219 -13.82 24.50 4.09
CA GLU A 219 -13.80 24.37 2.64
C GLU A 219 -12.50 23.71 2.20
N THR A 220 -12.59 22.74 1.29
CA THR A 220 -11.44 21.99 0.80
C THR A 220 -11.24 22.21 -0.69
N LYS A 221 -9.96 22.30 -1.12
CA LYS A 221 -9.57 22.33 -2.55
C LYS A 221 -8.48 21.30 -2.78
N GLN A 222 -8.74 20.33 -3.67
CA GLN A 222 -7.79 19.27 -4.01
C GLN A 222 -7.02 19.60 -5.28
N HIS A 223 -5.74 19.23 -5.29
CA HIS A 223 -4.81 19.41 -6.39
C HIS A 223 -4.00 18.15 -6.62
N VAL A 224 -3.68 17.87 -7.87
CA VAL A 224 -2.78 16.77 -8.28
C VAL A 224 -1.42 17.38 -8.60
N TYR A 225 -0.37 17.01 -7.84
CA TYR A 225 0.98 17.47 -8.15
C TYR A 225 1.77 16.44 -8.96
N TRP A 226 1.30 15.18 -8.97
CA TRP A 226 1.88 14.09 -9.75
C TRP A 226 0.80 13.06 -10.12
N ASP A 227 0.76 12.63 -11.39
CA ASP A 227 -0.22 11.67 -11.91
C ASP A 227 0.51 10.54 -12.65
N LEU A 228 0.42 9.31 -12.12
CA LEU A 228 1.04 8.12 -12.70
C LEU A 228 0.48 7.83 -14.12
N LYS A 229 -0.80 8.11 -14.38
CA LYS A 229 -1.39 7.95 -15.71
C LYS A 229 -0.67 8.84 -16.73
N GLN A 230 -0.42 10.08 -16.36
CA GLN A 230 0.32 11.01 -17.22
C GLN A 230 1.76 10.53 -17.43
N VAL A 231 2.46 10.08 -16.38
CA VAL A 231 3.82 9.54 -16.48
C VAL A 231 3.88 8.35 -17.45
N ALA A 232 2.91 7.42 -17.34
CA ALA A 232 2.82 6.27 -18.25
C ALA A 232 2.54 6.71 -19.68
N LYS A 233 1.67 7.70 -19.89
CA LYS A 233 1.34 8.23 -21.22
C LYS A 233 2.51 8.97 -21.87
N GLU A 234 3.25 9.75 -21.09
CA GLU A 234 4.48 10.41 -21.53
C GLU A 234 5.56 9.39 -21.87
N GLY A 235 5.71 8.32 -21.05
CA GLY A 235 6.61 7.22 -21.33
C GLY A 235 6.30 6.48 -22.62
N GLU A 236 5.00 6.24 -22.92
CA GLU A 236 4.54 5.68 -24.19
C GLU A 236 4.82 6.61 -25.38
N ALA A 237 4.71 7.93 -25.18
CA ALA A 237 4.96 8.92 -26.23
C ALA A 237 6.46 9.09 -26.52
N HIS A 238 7.30 8.87 -25.53
CA HIS A 238 8.77 9.00 -25.61
C HIS A 238 9.44 7.69 -25.15
N PRO A 239 9.29 6.59 -25.90
CA PRO A 239 9.82 5.30 -25.51
C PRO A 239 11.35 5.30 -25.52
N PHE A 240 11.93 4.50 -24.64
CA PHE A 240 13.37 4.24 -24.65
C PHE A 240 13.79 3.57 -25.98
N THR A 241 14.75 4.17 -26.66
CA THR A 241 15.18 3.76 -28.02
C THR A 241 16.45 2.92 -28.03
N GLY A 242 17.16 2.79 -26.91
CA GLY A 242 18.35 1.97 -26.76
C GLY A 242 18.04 0.48 -26.73
N THR A 243 19.07 -0.33 -26.76
CA THR A 243 19.00 -1.80 -26.62
C THR A 243 18.56 -2.20 -25.21
N ARG A 244 18.15 -3.47 -25.04
CA ARG A 244 17.81 -4.00 -23.72
C ARG A 244 19.02 -4.01 -22.76
N ALA A 245 20.23 -4.19 -23.28
CA ALA A 245 21.45 -4.10 -22.48
C ALA A 245 21.68 -2.67 -21.94
N GLU A 246 21.52 -1.66 -22.78
CA GLU A 246 21.58 -0.25 -22.37
C GLU A 246 20.46 0.11 -21.40
N ALA A 247 19.26 -0.48 -21.57
CA ALA A 247 18.16 -0.34 -20.63
C ALA A 247 18.52 -0.94 -19.24
N ALA A 248 19.18 -2.11 -19.22
CA ALA A 248 19.67 -2.72 -18.00
C ALA A 248 20.77 -1.87 -17.32
N ASP A 249 21.70 -1.30 -18.09
CA ASP A 249 22.72 -0.39 -17.56
C ASP A 249 22.09 0.84 -16.90
N ARG A 250 21.09 1.43 -17.59
CA ARG A 250 20.38 2.59 -17.07
C ARG A 250 19.57 2.27 -15.81
N LEU A 251 18.84 1.14 -15.82
CA LEU A 251 18.09 0.68 -14.66
C LEU A 251 18.98 0.43 -13.45
N GLU A 252 20.10 -0.24 -13.65
CA GLU A 252 21.07 -0.49 -12.58
C GLU A 252 21.60 0.80 -11.96
N GLN A 253 21.93 1.80 -12.80
CA GLN A 253 22.37 3.11 -12.32
C GLN A 253 21.29 3.84 -11.52
N LEU A 254 20.03 3.81 -11.98
CA LEU A 254 18.91 4.40 -11.27
C LEU A 254 18.67 3.71 -9.93
N LEU A 255 18.70 2.37 -9.91
CA LEU A 255 18.57 1.59 -8.67
C LEU A 255 19.70 1.86 -7.69
N LYS A 256 20.95 1.96 -8.15
CA LYS A 256 22.08 2.33 -7.29
C LYS A 256 21.88 3.71 -6.65
N ASN A 257 21.33 4.66 -7.40
CA ASN A 257 21.05 6.00 -6.87
C ASN A 257 19.88 5.97 -5.85
N ALA A 258 18.81 5.26 -6.18
CA ALA A 258 17.65 5.10 -5.29
C ALA A 258 18.06 4.41 -3.97
N VAL A 259 18.78 3.30 -4.07
CA VAL A 259 19.27 2.54 -2.90
C VAL A 259 20.20 3.39 -2.04
N ARG A 260 21.18 4.11 -2.62
CA ARG A 260 22.05 5.01 -1.84
C ARG A 260 21.25 6.08 -1.09
N GLY A 261 20.25 6.68 -1.72
CA GLY A 261 19.36 7.65 -1.07
C GLY A 261 18.56 7.01 0.07
N GLN A 262 18.03 5.80 -0.16
CA GLN A 262 17.21 5.08 0.81
C GLN A 262 18.04 4.37 1.91
N MET A 263 19.34 4.25 1.76
CA MET A 263 20.25 3.76 2.80
C MET A 263 20.71 4.87 3.78
N ILE A 264 20.34 6.12 3.57
CA ILE A 264 20.63 7.20 4.54
C ILE A 264 19.84 6.93 5.82
N SER A 265 20.58 6.67 6.93
CA SER A 265 19.99 6.35 8.23
C SER A 265 21.06 6.49 9.31
N ASP A 266 20.70 7.07 10.45
CA ASP A 266 21.55 7.15 11.66
C ASP A 266 21.29 5.96 12.61
N VAL A 267 20.40 5.03 12.20
CA VAL A 267 20.06 3.79 12.93
C VAL A 267 20.34 2.56 12.07
N PRO A 268 20.42 1.34 12.67
CA PRO A 268 20.67 0.11 11.93
C PRO A 268 19.63 -0.13 10.83
N LEU A 269 20.13 -0.54 9.65
CA LEU A 269 19.35 -0.78 8.45
C LEU A 269 19.63 -2.16 7.87
N GLY A 270 18.61 -2.78 7.24
CA GLY A 270 18.69 -4.06 6.55
C GLY A 270 17.73 -4.15 5.37
N ALA A 271 17.44 -5.37 4.91
CA ALA A 271 16.50 -5.64 3.83
C ALA A 271 15.76 -6.96 4.00
N PHE A 272 14.53 -7.03 3.51
CA PHE A 272 13.82 -8.30 3.32
C PHE A 272 14.39 -9.06 2.11
N LEU A 273 14.58 -10.36 2.26
CA LEU A 273 15.05 -11.23 1.20
C LEU A 273 14.16 -12.48 1.11
N SER A 274 13.26 -12.52 0.15
CA SER A 274 12.34 -13.67 -0.05
C SER A 274 12.88 -14.72 -1.03
N GLY A 275 14.04 -14.51 -1.64
CA GLY A 275 14.55 -15.32 -2.74
C GLY A 275 13.83 -15.05 -4.09
N GLY A 276 12.90 -14.13 -4.17
CA GLY A 276 12.30 -13.63 -5.41
C GLY A 276 13.20 -12.66 -6.17
N ILE A 277 12.88 -12.39 -7.44
CA ILE A 277 13.67 -11.49 -8.32
C ILE A 277 13.80 -10.08 -7.70
N ASP A 278 12.72 -9.53 -7.19
CA ASP A 278 12.66 -8.13 -6.73
C ASP A 278 13.51 -7.92 -5.47
N SER A 279 13.29 -8.74 -4.46
CA SER A 279 14.07 -8.65 -3.21
C SER A 279 15.55 -8.98 -3.45
N ALA A 280 15.85 -9.99 -4.28
CA ALA A 280 17.22 -10.34 -4.63
C ALA A 280 17.92 -9.19 -5.39
N LEU A 281 17.21 -8.50 -6.31
CA LEU A 281 17.75 -7.35 -7.03
C LEU A 281 18.05 -6.19 -6.07
N VAL A 282 17.11 -5.81 -5.20
CA VAL A 282 17.31 -4.74 -4.22
C VAL A 282 18.49 -5.07 -3.32
N VAL A 283 18.55 -6.28 -2.73
CA VAL A 283 19.65 -6.72 -1.86
C VAL A 283 20.98 -6.76 -2.60
N SER A 284 21.03 -7.23 -3.85
CA SER A 284 22.25 -7.27 -4.65
C SER A 284 22.79 -5.87 -4.93
N ILE A 285 21.93 -4.91 -5.24
CA ILE A 285 22.31 -3.49 -5.42
C ILE A 285 22.77 -2.89 -4.09
N MET A 286 22.06 -3.17 -2.98
CA MET A 286 22.49 -2.71 -1.64
C MET A 286 23.91 -3.19 -1.32
N GLN A 287 24.20 -4.49 -1.52
CA GLN A 287 25.52 -5.05 -1.26
C GLN A 287 26.57 -4.46 -2.21
N ALA A 288 26.21 -4.20 -3.48
CA ALA A 288 27.13 -3.58 -4.45
C ALA A 288 27.49 -2.12 -4.14
N VAL A 289 26.69 -1.42 -3.33
CA VAL A 289 26.98 -0.02 -2.92
C VAL A 289 27.37 0.11 -1.45
N SER A 290 27.51 -1.01 -0.73
CA SER A 290 27.86 -1.06 0.70
C SER A 290 29.25 -1.68 0.88
N ASP A 291 30.08 -1.06 1.72
CA ASP A 291 31.39 -1.58 2.11
C ASP A 291 31.34 -2.65 3.21
N ILE A 292 30.17 -2.83 3.83
CA ILE A 292 29.95 -3.82 4.89
C ILE A 292 28.84 -4.81 4.49
N PRO A 293 28.83 -6.03 5.06
CA PRO A 293 27.75 -6.97 4.83
C PRO A 293 26.38 -6.39 5.18
N VAL A 294 25.46 -6.35 4.20
CA VAL A 294 24.08 -5.92 4.39
C VAL A 294 23.35 -6.94 5.27
N ARG A 295 22.60 -6.48 6.26
CA ARG A 295 21.73 -7.34 7.06
C ARG A 295 20.50 -7.73 6.25
N THR A 296 20.24 -9.04 6.12
CA THR A 296 19.09 -9.54 5.36
C THR A 296 18.24 -10.47 6.21
N PHE A 297 16.92 -10.43 5.98
CA PHE A 297 15.94 -11.13 6.80
C PHE A 297 14.96 -11.91 5.93
N THR A 298 14.68 -13.16 6.33
CA THR A 298 13.67 -14.00 5.71
C THR A 298 12.89 -14.78 6.74
N ILE A 299 11.64 -15.14 6.40
CA ILE A 299 10.89 -16.16 7.13
C ILE A 299 10.75 -17.42 6.29
N GLY A 300 10.87 -18.57 6.95
CA GLY A 300 10.55 -19.87 6.43
C GLY A 300 9.33 -20.45 7.13
N PHE A 301 8.72 -21.45 6.53
CA PHE A 301 7.65 -22.24 7.14
C PHE A 301 8.10 -23.67 7.30
N GLU A 302 7.60 -24.36 8.33
CA GLU A 302 7.87 -25.79 8.54
C GLU A 302 7.41 -26.65 7.36
N SER A 303 6.44 -26.19 6.58
CA SER A 303 5.98 -26.87 5.37
C SER A 303 6.90 -26.57 4.20
N GLU A 304 7.58 -27.58 3.66
CA GLU A 304 8.48 -27.48 2.49
C GLU A 304 7.79 -26.84 1.27
N LYS A 305 6.48 -27.04 1.11
CA LYS A 305 5.70 -26.48 0.00
C LYS A 305 5.68 -24.94 -0.01
N TYR A 306 5.73 -24.32 1.18
CA TYR A 306 5.65 -22.88 1.36
C TYR A 306 6.98 -22.25 1.80
N ASN A 307 8.04 -23.08 1.99
CA ASN A 307 9.33 -22.61 2.45
C ASN A 307 10.18 -22.05 1.30
N GLU A 308 10.43 -20.74 1.33
CA GLU A 308 11.36 -20.05 0.42
C GLU A 308 12.70 -19.69 1.08
N ALA A 309 12.85 -19.93 2.39
CA ALA A 309 14.03 -19.51 3.16
C ALA A 309 15.33 -20.13 2.63
N GLU A 310 15.33 -21.42 2.22
CA GLU A 310 16.51 -22.06 1.66
C GLU A 310 17.06 -21.36 0.42
N TYR A 311 16.18 -20.79 -0.43
CA TYR A 311 16.59 -20.04 -1.60
C TYR A 311 17.15 -18.67 -1.21
N ALA A 312 16.50 -17.99 -0.28
CA ALA A 312 16.99 -16.73 0.26
C ALA A 312 18.38 -16.90 0.89
N LYS A 313 18.57 -17.98 1.64
CA LYS A 313 19.87 -18.38 2.23
C LYS A 313 20.97 -18.57 1.19
N ALA A 314 20.67 -19.28 0.10
CA ALA A 314 21.65 -19.49 -0.97
C ALA A 314 22.06 -18.17 -1.66
N ILE A 315 21.10 -17.27 -1.90
CA ILE A 315 21.37 -15.92 -2.44
C ILE A 315 22.18 -15.10 -1.44
N ALA A 316 21.82 -15.11 -0.16
CA ALA A 316 22.50 -14.40 0.91
C ALA A 316 23.95 -14.86 1.05
N ALA A 317 24.20 -16.17 1.00
CA ALA A 317 25.53 -16.76 1.03
C ALA A 317 26.38 -16.31 -0.18
N HIS A 318 25.80 -16.28 -1.39
CA HIS A 318 26.47 -15.79 -2.59
C HIS A 318 26.86 -14.31 -2.47
N LEU A 319 25.91 -13.47 -2.03
CA LEU A 319 26.09 -12.03 -1.86
C LEU A 319 26.92 -11.68 -0.61
N LYS A 320 27.20 -12.64 0.26
CA LYS A 320 27.91 -12.49 1.54
C LYS A 320 27.22 -11.50 2.48
N THR A 321 25.90 -11.52 2.53
CA THR A 321 25.11 -10.70 3.46
C THR A 321 25.09 -11.31 4.86
N ALA A 322 24.84 -10.50 5.89
CA ALA A 322 24.60 -10.96 7.26
C ALA A 322 23.12 -11.39 7.37
N HIS A 323 22.86 -12.68 7.07
CA HIS A 323 21.52 -13.23 6.91
C HIS A 323 20.94 -13.80 8.19
N THR A 324 19.67 -13.47 8.47
CA THR A 324 18.89 -14.01 9.59
C THR A 324 17.63 -14.67 9.08
N GLU A 325 17.38 -15.92 9.51
CA GLU A 325 16.21 -16.71 9.15
C GLU A 325 15.33 -16.93 10.38
N LEU A 326 14.00 -16.79 10.24
CA LEU A 326 13.02 -17.22 11.24
C LEU A 326 12.10 -18.26 10.62
N TYR A 327 12.02 -19.42 11.28
CA TYR A 327 11.05 -20.45 10.91
C TYR A 327 9.80 -20.29 11.75
N VAL A 328 8.67 -20.08 11.09
CA VAL A 328 7.39 -19.76 11.72
C VAL A 328 6.50 -20.99 11.75
N GLY A 329 6.05 -21.30 12.96
CA GLY A 329 5.05 -22.33 13.20
C GLY A 329 3.61 -21.81 13.12
N LYS A 330 2.66 -22.74 13.21
CA LYS A 330 1.22 -22.44 13.16
C LYS A 330 0.78 -21.52 14.31
N ARG A 331 1.38 -21.66 15.50
CA ARG A 331 1.02 -20.89 16.70
C ARG A 331 1.32 -19.39 16.54
N GLU A 332 2.52 -19.05 16.09
CA GLU A 332 2.92 -17.66 15.86
C GLU A 332 2.03 -16.97 14.82
N ALA A 333 1.63 -17.73 13.79
CA ALA A 333 0.70 -17.22 12.80
C ALA A 333 -0.71 -16.96 13.39
N CYS A 334 -1.23 -17.85 14.24
CA CYS A 334 -2.51 -17.64 14.94
C CYS A 334 -2.48 -16.42 15.85
N GLU A 335 -1.37 -16.18 16.57
CA GLU A 335 -1.18 -14.99 17.39
C GLU A 335 -1.22 -13.70 16.55
N SER A 336 -0.55 -13.70 15.39
CA SER A 336 -0.57 -12.56 14.46
C SER A 336 -1.96 -12.29 13.90
N ILE A 337 -2.75 -13.31 13.56
CA ILE A 337 -4.13 -13.17 13.05
C ILE A 337 -5.01 -12.41 14.05
N ARG A 338 -4.86 -12.66 15.34
CA ARG A 338 -5.62 -11.96 16.39
C ARG A 338 -5.27 -10.47 16.48
N GLN A 339 -4.07 -10.05 16.05
CA GLN A 339 -3.59 -8.67 16.08
C GLN A 339 -3.94 -7.87 14.81
N ILE A 340 -4.37 -8.52 13.73
CA ILE A 340 -4.63 -7.87 12.42
C ILE A 340 -5.55 -6.67 12.55
N THR A 341 -6.65 -6.77 13.28
CA THR A 341 -7.63 -5.70 13.43
C THR A 341 -7.03 -4.43 14.06
N GLU A 342 -6.15 -4.60 15.03
CA GLU A 342 -5.45 -3.48 15.69
C GLU A 342 -4.41 -2.86 14.78
N CYS A 343 -3.75 -3.68 13.97
CA CYS A 343 -2.72 -3.27 13.02
C CYS A 343 -3.29 -2.43 11.87
N PHE A 344 -4.42 -2.85 11.29
CA PHE A 344 -4.94 -2.22 10.06
C PHE A 344 -6.01 -1.15 10.29
N GLY A 345 -6.71 -1.15 11.44
CA GLY A 345 -7.72 -0.15 11.82
C GLY A 345 -9.03 -0.22 11.04
N GLU A 346 -9.06 -0.91 9.89
CA GLU A 346 -10.24 -1.22 9.06
C GLU A 346 -10.16 -2.67 8.54
N PRO A 347 -11.26 -3.24 7.99
CA PRO A 347 -11.21 -4.60 7.44
C PRO A 347 -10.17 -4.73 6.33
N PHE A 348 -9.25 -5.68 6.49
CA PHE A 348 -8.20 -5.98 5.54
C PHE A 348 -7.95 -7.49 5.49
N ALA A 349 -7.92 -8.09 4.31
CA ALA A 349 -7.97 -9.54 4.14
C ALA A 349 -6.93 -10.12 3.16
N ASP A 350 -5.88 -9.38 2.77
CA ASP A 350 -4.75 -10.01 2.09
C ASP A 350 -4.03 -10.95 3.08
N SER A 351 -4.05 -12.26 2.80
CA SER A 351 -3.48 -13.26 3.70
C SER A 351 -1.97 -13.14 3.88
N SER A 352 -1.27 -12.47 2.95
CA SER A 352 0.16 -12.21 3.07
C SER A 352 0.52 -11.15 4.13
N GLN A 353 -0.49 -10.47 4.71
CA GLN A 353 -0.29 -9.62 5.89
C GLN A 353 0.33 -10.40 7.07
N ILE A 354 -0.04 -11.66 7.24
CA ILE A 354 0.46 -12.50 8.34
C ILE A 354 1.98 -12.72 8.24
N PRO A 355 2.53 -13.27 7.14
CA PRO A 355 3.98 -13.38 7.00
C PRO A 355 4.68 -12.02 6.99
N THR A 356 4.04 -10.95 6.50
CA THR A 356 4.61 -9.61 6.53
C THR A 356 4.74 -9.08 7.98
N MET A 357 3.73 -9.30 8.82
CA MET A 357 3.80 -8.96 10.25
C MET A 357 4.92 -9.74 10.97
N LEU A 358 5.04 -11.04 10.68
CA LEU A 358 6.02 -11.90 11.32
C LEU A 358 7.46 -11.53 10.93
N VAL A 359 7.73 -11.29 9.63
CA VAL A 359 9.06 -10.85 9.19
C VAL A 359 9.39 -9.46 9.72
N SER A 360 8.40 -8.57 9.83
CA SER A 360 8.60 -7.22 10.38
C SER A 360 8.96 -7.28 11.87
N ARG A 361 8.27 -8.13 12.65
CA ARG A 361 8.57 -8.34 14.08
C ARG A 361 10.01 -8.82 14.29
N MET A 362 10.41 -9.88 13.59
CA MET A 362 11.77 -10.41 13.65
C MET A 362 12.81 -9.35 13.23
N THR A 363 12.57 -8.68 12.11
CA THR A 363 13.50 -7.70 11.56
C THR A 363 13.72 -6.55 12.53
N ARG A 364 12.67 -6.12 13.23
CA ARG A 364 12.75 -5.03 14.21
C ARG A 364 13.66 -5.34 15.41
N GLU A 365 13.85 -6.59 15.76
CA GLU A 365 14.81 -6.99 16.80
C GLU A 365 16.27 -6.65 16.46
N HIS A 366 16.56 -6.42 15.16
CA HIS A 366 17.91 -6.22 14.66
C HIS A 366 18.13 -4.86 14.00
N VAL A 367 17.10 -4.29 13.38
CA VAL A 367 17.16 -3.03 12.63
C VAL A 367 15.90 -2.19 12.81
N THR A 368 15.99 -0.90 12.54
CA THR A 368 14.84 0.02 12.57
C THR A 368 14.32 0.33 11.18
N VAL A 369 15.14 0.11 10.13
CA VAL A 369 14.79 0.35 8.73
C VAL A 369 15.04 -0.91 7.92
N SER A 370 14.12 -1.27 7.01
CA SER A 370 14.28 -2.39 6.08
C SER A 370 13.92 -1.96 4.66
N LEU A 371 14.79 -2.26 3.69
CA LEU A 371 14.45 -2.10 2.29
C LEU A 371 13.65 -3.31 1.80
N SER A 372 12.74 -3.08 0.85
CA SER A 372 11.87 -4.10 0.24
C SER A 372 11.89 -4.03 -1.28
N GLY A 373 11.55 -5.14 -1.92
CA GLY A 373 11.45 -5.27 -3.37
C GLY A 373 10.04 -5.00 -3.94
N ASP A 374 9.12 -4.43 -3.16
CA ASP A 374 7.76 -4.18 -3.62
C ASP A 374 7.72 -3.23 -4.83
N ALA A 375 6.65 -3.30 -5.63
CA ALA A 375 6.40 -2.63 -6.90
C ALA A 375 7.13 -3.21 -8.14
N GLY A 376 7.93 -4.26 -7.99
CA GLY A 376 8.60 -4.91 -9.13
C GLY A 376 7.62 -5.61 -10.08
N ASP A 377 6.56 -6.19 -9.56
CA ASP A 377 5.53 -6.85 -10.36
C ASP A 377 4.72 -5.85 -11.19
N GLU A 378 4.32 -4.73 -10.61
CA GLU A 378 3.49 -3.69 -11.25
C GLU A 378 4.26 -2.88 -12.29
N LEU A 379 5.52 -2.55 -12.03
CA LEU A 379 6.31 -1.71 -12.92
C LEU A 379 7.00 -2.48 -14.05
N PHE A 380 7.30 -3.78 -13.84
CA PHE A 380 8.08 -4.60 -14.77
C PHE A 380 7.37 -5.87 -15.24
N CYS A 381 6.04 -5.91 -15.18
CA CYS A 381 5.21 -7.01 -15.70
C CYS A 381 5.51 -8.37 -15.05
N GLY A 382 5.39 -8.46 -13.73
CA GLY A 382 5.73 -9.67 -12.99
C GLY A 382 4.56 -10.62 -12.70
N TYR A 383 3.31 -10.15 -12.71
CA TYR A 383 2.16 -10.97 -12.39
C TYR A 383 1.72 -11.89 -13.53
N ASN A 384 1.52 -13.16 -13.22
CA ASN A 384 0.97 -14.13 -14.17
C ASN A 384 -0.47 -13.82 -14.57
N THR A 385 -1.19 -13.06 -13.75
CA THR A 385 -2.58 -12.63 -13.99
C THR A 385 -2.72 -11.78 -15.25
N TYR A 386 -1.71 -11.01 -15.63
CA TYR A 386 -1.72 -10.22 -16.87
C TYR A 386 -1.82 -11.12 -18.10
N ARG A 387 -0.98 -12.16 -18.14
CA ARG A 387 -1.01 -13.15 -19.22
C ARG A 387 -2.29 -13.97 -19.20
N ALA A 388 -2.73 -14.40 -18.00
CA ALA A 388 -3.95 -15.17 -17.88
C ALA A 388 -5.18 -14.40 -18.39
N ALA A 389 -5.26 -13.09 -18.13
CA ALA A 389 -6.31 -12.22 -18.67
C ALA A 389 -6.25 -12.13 -20.20
N GLU A 390 -5.06 -11.99 -20.77
CA GLU A 390 -4.86 -11.94 -22.24
C GLU A 390 -5.26 -13.26 -22.91
N GLU A 391 -4.77 -14.39 -22.41
CA GLU A 391 -5.10 -15.73 -22.92
C GLU A 391 -6.61 -16.00 -22.80
N GLU A 392 -7.24 -15.62 -21.68
CA GLU A 392 -8.67 -15.77 -21.47
C GLU A 392 -9.48 -14.93 -22.48
N LEU A 393 -9.13 -13.66 -22.67
CA LEU A 393 -9.81 -12.81 -23.64
C LEU A 393 -9.67 -13.34 -25.07
N ILE A 394 -8.50 -13.81 -25.47
CA ILE A 394 -8.27 -14.44 -26.79
C ILE A 394 -9.18 -15.66 -26.94
N ARG A 395 -9.24 -16.51 -25.93
CA ARG A 395 -10.10 -17.71 -25.91
C ARG A 395 -11.59 -17.35 -26.05
N LEU A 396 -12.04 -16.32 -25.31
CA LEU A 396 -13.42 -15.85 -25.36
C LEU A 396 -13.77 -15.23 -26.71
N LYS A 397 -12.89 -14.42 -27.28
CA LYS A 397 -13.06 -13.86 -28.62
C LYS A 397 -13.18 -14.95 -29.67
N LYS A 398 -12.32 -15.95 -29.64
CA LYS A 398 -12.39 -17.10 -30.58
C LYS A 398 -13.69 -17.88 -30.45
N LYS A 399 -14.21 -18.04 -29.22
CA LYS A 399 -15.42 -18.86 -28.94
C LYS A 399 -16.72 -18.11 -29.20
N TYR A 400 -16.83 -16.87 -28.76
CA TYR A 400 -18.11 -16.15 -28.70
C TYR A 400 -18.24 -14.99 -29.69
N HIS A 401 -17.14 -14.35 -30.14
CA HIS A 401 -17.23 -13.19 -31.01
C HIS A 401 -17.62 -13.49 -32.46
N ARG A 402 -17.92 -14.75 -32.77
CA ARG A 402 -18.63 -15.12 -34.02
C ARG A 402 -20.09 -14.63 -34.02
N LEU A 403 -20.68 -14.42 -32.85
CA LEU A 403 -22.02 -13.85 -32.69
C LEU A 403 -21.93 -12.31 -32.73
N PRO A 404 -22.92 -11.62 -33.34
CA PRO A 404 -22.98 -10.16 -33.30
C PRO A 404 -22.95 -9.61 -31.88
N LYS A 405 -22.24 -8.49 -31.67
CA LYS A 405 -22.07 -7.87 -30.35
C LYS A 405 -23.42 -7.63 -29.63
N GLY A 406 -24.43 -7.11 -30.35
CA GLY A 406 -25.75 -6.86 -29.78
C GLY A 406 -26.42 -8.11 -29.23
N VAL A 407 -26.27 -9.25 -29.93
CA VAL A 407 -26.84 -10.56 -29.49
C VAL A 407 -26.10 -11.04 -28.23
N ARG A 408 -24.76 -10.99 -28.23
CA ARG A 408 -23.95 -11.41 -27.07
C ARG A 408 -24.29 -10.59 -25.83
N HIS A 409 -24.37 -9.26 -25.96
CA HIS A 409 -24.70 -8.37 -24.85
C HIS A 409 -26.14 -8.58 -24.35
N ALA A 410 -27.12 -8.82 -25.24
CA ALA A 410 -28.49 -9.12 -24.85
C ALA A 410 -28.58 -10.44 -24.06
N VAL A 411 -27.98 -11.52 -24.62
CA VAL A 411 -27.98 -12.85 -23.97
C VAL A 411 -27.16 -12.79 -22.66
N GLY A 412 -25.99 -12.16 -22.66
CA GLY A 412 -25.16 -12.00 -21.47
C GLY A 412 -25.85 -11.18 -20.38
N GLY A 413 -26.54 -10.10 -20.74
CA GLY A 413 -27.33 -9.30 -19.80
C GLY A 413 -28.50 -10.07 -19.18
N ILE A 414 -29.19 -10.90 -19.98
CA ILE A 414 -30.23 -11.80 -19.48
C ILE A 414 -29.63 -12.85 -18.54
N SER A 415 -28.52 -13.49 -18.95
CA SER A 415 -27.82 -14.49 -18.15
C SER A 415 -27.40 -13.91 -16.79
N SER A 416 -26.79 -12.72 -16.78
CA SER A 416 -26.38 -12.05 -15.55
C SER A 416 -27.55 -11.66 -14.64
N ARG A 417 -28.70 -11.25 -15.22
CA ARG A 417 -29.90 -10.94 -14.44
C ARG A 417 -30.56 -12.19 -13.82
N LEU A 418 -30.53 -13.32 -14.54
CA LEU A 418 -31.09 -14.59 -14.07
C LEU A 418 -30.11 -15.36 -13.17
N ALA A 419 -28.85 -15.00 -13.16
CA ALA A 419 -27.82 -15.73 -12.45
C ALA A 419 -28.09 -15.82 -10.94
N GLY A 420 -28.55 -14.71 -10.32
CA GLY A 420 -28.63 -14.71 -8.86
C GLY A 420 -27.29 -15.16 -8.24
N LYS A 421 -27.34 -16.23 -7.44
CA LYS A 421 -26.15 -16.87 -6.85
C LYS A 421 -25.57 -18.00 -7.73
N ASN A 422 -26.07 -18.20 -8.94
CA ASN A 422 -25.63 -19.28 -9.84
C ASN A 422 -24.34 -18.86 -10.59
N GLU A 423 -23.22 -19.45 -10.20
CA GLU A 423 -21.89 -19.20 -10.77
C GLU A 423 -21.80 -19.43 -12.29
N LEU A 424 -22.44 -20.50 -12.80
CA LEU A 424 -22.38 -20.82 -14.23
C LEU A 424 -23.06 -19.76 -15.08
N LEU A 425 -24.23 -19.29 -14.66
CA LEU A 425 -24.97 -18.25 -15.37
C LEU A 425 -24.26 -16.88 -15.26
N HIS A 426 -23.71 -16.56 -14.09
CA HIS A 426 -22.94 -15.34 -13.89
C HIS A 426 -21.72 -15.31 -14.80
N LYS A 427 -20.91 -16.38 -14.77
CA LYS A 427 -19.73 -16.54 -15.60
C LYS A 427 -20.06 -16.50 -17.09
N ALA A 428 -21.15 -17.16 -17.52
CA ALA A 428 -21.62 -17.11 -18.90
C ALA A 428 -22.01 -15.67 -19.31
N GLY A 429 -22.70 -14.93 -18.43
CA GLY A 429 -23.05 -13.54 -18.64
C GLY A 429 -21.83 -12.65 -18.82
N ALA A 430 -20.87 -12.73 -17.90
CA ALA A 430 -19.62 -11.98 -17.95
C ALA A 430 -18.82 -12.30 -19.23
N TYR A 431 -18.66 -13.58 -19.57
CA TYR A 431 -17.91 -14.01 -20.76
C TYR A 431 -18.52 -13.57 -22.10
N LEU A 432 -19.85 -13.49 -22.18
CA LEU A 432 -20.54 -13.03 -23.39
C LEU A 432 -20.44 -11.51 -23.57
N THR A 433 -20.31 -10.76 -22.50
CA THR A 433 -20.24 -9.29 -22.54
C THR A 433 -18.82 -8.74 -22.53
N MET A 434 -17.82 -9.54 -22.15
CA MET A 434 -16.42 -9.13 -22.04
C MET A 434 -15.81 -8.77 -23.41
N GLU A 435 -15.34 -7.54 -23.55
CA GLU A 435 -14.80 -6.99 -24.79
C GLU A 435 -13.33 -6.62 -24.69
N THR A 436 -12.90 -6.18 -23.50
CA THR A 436 -11.57 -5.58 -23.29
C THR A 436 -10.70 -6.41 -22.35
N LEU A 437 -9.40 -6.14 -22.40
CA LEU A 437 -8.44 -6.82 -21.55
C LEU A 437 -8.58 -6.36 -20.09
N GLU A 438 -8.90 -5.09 -19.90
CA GLU A 438 -9.15 -4.51 -18.58
C GLU A 438 -10.39 -5.14 -17.91
N GLU A 439 -11.45 -5.44 -18.68
CA GLU A 439 -12.61 -6.19 -18.17
C GLU A 439 -12.22 -7.62 -17.77
N ALA A 440 -11.40 -8.30 -18.59
CA ALA A 440 -10.89 -9.63 -18.28
C ALA A 440 -10.04 -9.63 -17.00
N HIS A 441 -9.18 -8.62 -16.82
CA HIS A 441 -8.36 -8.48 -15.64
C HIS A 441 -9.18 -8.21 -14.37
N ARG A 442 -10.15 -7.31 -14.44
CA ARG A 442 -11.09 -7.05 -13.32
C ARG A 442 -11.86 -8.31 -12.91
N TYR A 443 -12.29 -9.10 -13.89
CA TYR A 443 -13.05 -10.33 -13.67
C TYR A 443 -12.17 -11.46 -13.13
N ASN A 444 -10.91 -11.54 -13.53
CA ASN A 444 -10.04 -12.70 -13.35
C ASN A 444 -9.83 -13.05 -11.85
N GLY A 445 -10.59 -14.07 -11.39
CA GLY A 445 -10.48 -14.64 -10.05
C GLY A 445 -11.05 -13.80 -8.91
N ARG A 446 -11.55 -12.59 -9.17
CA ARG A 446 -12.05 -11.66 -8.13
C ARG A 446 -13.58 -11.65 -8.03
N GLU A 447 -14.28 -11.95 -9.12
CA GLU A 447 -15.75 -11.97 -9.16
C GLU A 447 -16.30 -13.39 -9.05
N GLU A 448 -16.83 -13.72 -7.89
CA GLU A 448 -17.74 -14.87 -7.70
C GLU A 448 -19.17 -14.34 -7.66
N ALA A 449 -20.09 -14.96 -8.41
CA ALA A 449 -21.51 -14.56 -8.43
C ALA A 449 -22.10 -14.44 -7.02
N ARG A 450 -21.70 -15.38 -6.16
CA ARG A 450 -22.13 -15.46 -4.78
C ARG A 450 -21.57 -14.34 -3.91
N ALA A 451 -20.33 -13.89 -4.18
CA ALA A 451 -19.69 -12.82 -3.42
C ALA A 451 -20.42 -11.49 -3.52
N ALA A 452 -21.02 -11.19 -4.68
CA ALA A 452 -21.84 -10.01 -4.86
C ALA A 452 -23.07 -9.97 -3.91
N TYR A 453 -23.41 -11.10 -3.30
CA TYR A 453 -24.53 -11.21 -2.35
C TYR A 453 -24.08 -11.25 -0.88
N LEU A 454 -22.79 -11.13 -0.59
CA LEU A 454 -22.28 -11.07 0.79
C LEU A 454 -22.70 -9.78 1.49
N SER A 455 -22.53 -8.63 0.86
CA SER A 455 -23.02 -7.37 1.41
C SER A 455 -24.54 -7.25 1.24
N LYS A 456 -25.23 -6.72 2.25
CA LYS A 456 -26.63 -6.30 2.14
C LYS A 456 -26.78 -4.99 1.37
N ASP A 457 -25.81 -4.09 1.48
CA ASP A 457 -25.73 -2.90 0.65
C ASP A 457 -25.33 -3.31 -0.78
N ARG A 458 -25.99 -2.72 -1.77
CA ARG A 458 -25.79 -3.00 -3.20
C ARG A 458 -25.30 -1.78 -3.97
N THR A 459 -24.88 -0.75 -3.26
CA THR A 459 -24.33 0.46 -3.85
C THR A 459 -23.07 0.11 -4.65
N ARG A 460 -23.02 0.58 -5.88
CA ARG A 460 -21.83 0.46 -6.72
C ARG A 460 -21.03 1.74 -6.63
N LEU A 461 -20.07 1.75 -5.75
CA LEU A 461 -19.09 2.83 -5.70
C LEU A 461 -18.09 2.68 -6.84
N LYS A 462 -17.54 3.81 -7.27
CA LYS A 462 -16.49 3.86 -8.27
C LYS A 462 -15.12 3.76 -7.58
N ASP A 463 -14.23 3.01 -8.19
CA ASP A 463 -12.83 2.88 -7.78
C ASP A 463 -11.91 3.14 -8.99
N ALA A 464 -10.59 3.13 -8.76
CA ALA A 464 -9.64 3.41 -9.83
C ALA A 464 -9.69 2.38 -10.96
N TYR A 465 -10.07 1.13 -10.70
CA TYR A 465 -10.25 0.11 -11.75
C TYR A 465 -11.48 0.37 -12.61
N VAL A 466 -12.59 0.83 -12.00
CA VAL A 466 -13.84 1.13 -12.73
C VAL A 466 -13.71 2.40 -13.55
N ASP A 467 -13.05 3.43 -12.99
CA ASP A 467 -12.85 4.72 -13.65
C ASP A 467 -11.66 4.70 -14.64
N TYR A 468 -10.93 3.57 -14.75
CA TYR A 468 -9.83 3.44 -15.71
C TYR A 468 -10.37 3.33 -17.14
N PRO A 469 -9.98 4.24 -18.05
CA PRO A 469 -10.45 4.21 -19.44
C PRO A 469 -9.80 3.06 -20.20
N SER A 470 -10.61 2.17 -20.78
CA SER A 470 -10.11 1.08 -21.63
C SER A 470 -9.28 1.63 -22.80
N GLY A 471 -8.13 1.00 -23.05
CA GLY A 471 -7.22 1.41 -24.13
C GLY A 471 -6.54 2.77 -23.88
N TYR A 472 -6.34 3.16 -22.62
CA TYR A 472 -5.63 4.38 -22.27
C TYR A 472 -4.20 4.40 -22.83
N LEU A 473 -3.47 3.28 -22.67
CA LEU A 473 -2.21 3.01 -23.36
C LEU A 473 -2.47 2.11 -24.58
N LYS A 474 -1.58 2.14 -25.57
CA LYS A 474 -1.68 1.32 -26.79
C LYS A 474 -1.49 -0.17 -26.50
N ASP A 475 -0.56 -0.49 -25.58
CA ASP A 475 -0.30 -1.86 -25.17
C ASP A 475 -1.32 -2.30 -24.10
N GLY A 476 -2.00 -3.43 -24.36
CA GLY A 476 -3.04 -3.94 -23.49
C GLY A 476 -2.50 -4.38 -22.12
N VAL A 477 -1.34 -5.04 -22.07
CA VAL A 477 -0.74 -5.50 -20.82
C VAL A 477 -0.22 -4.31 -20.00
N ALA A 478 0.29 -3.27 -20.65
CA ALA A 478 0.70 -2.05 -19.98
C ALA A 478 -0.50 -1.36 -19.28
N ASN A 479 -1.71 -1.44 -19.85
CA ASN A 479 -2.93 -0.96 -19.17
C ASN A 479 -3.19 -1.74 -17.87
N LEU A 480 -3.03 -3.07 -17.87
CA LEU A 480 -3.23 -3.88 -16.65
C LEU A 480 -2.21 -3.54 -15.57
N MET A 481 -0.94 -3.37 -15.95
CA MET A 481 0.11 -2.91 -15.04
C MET A 481 -0.22 -1.55 -14.42
N LEU A 482 -0.72 -0.61 -15.23
CA LEU A 482 -1.08 0.72 -14.77
C LEU A 482 -2.32 0.68 -13.84
N MET A 483 -3.30 -0.16 -14.13
CA MET A 483 -4.46 -0.37 -13.25
C MET A 483 -4.03 -0.87 -11.87
N ASP A 484 -3.17 -1.90 -11.82
CA ASP A 484 -2.68 -2.43 -10.55
C ASP A 484 -1.79 -1.40 -9.80
N ALA A 485 -0.97 -0.64 -10.53
CA ALA A 485 -0.16 0.44 -9.94
C ALA A 485 -1.00 1.62 -9.39
N LEU A 486 -2.24 1.81 -9.87
CA LEU A 486 -3.15 2.87 -9.42
C LEU A 486 -4.03 2.45 -8.23
N GLN A 487 -4.30 1.17 -8.02
CA GLN A 487 -5.20 0.71 -6.96
C GLN A 487 -4.59 -0.42 -6.11
N TYR A 488 -4.21 -1.56 -6.71
CA TYR A 488 -3.72 -2.71 -5.95
C TYR A 488 -2.42 -2.39 -5.20
N LEU A 489 -1.48 -1.72 -5.86
CA LEU A 489 -0.22 -1.31 -5.23
C LEU A 489 -0.44 -0.36 -4.04
N PRO A 490 -1.13 0.81 -4.17
CA PRO A 490 -1.28 1.76 -3.06
C PRO A 490 -2.25 1.31 -1.98
N ASP A 491 -3.28 0.52 -2.29
CA ASP A 491 -4.38 0.24 -1.36
C ASP A 491 -4.33 -1.16 -0.74
N ASP A 492 -3.53 -2.07 -1.30
CA ASP A 492 -3.24 -3.39 -0.73
C ASP A 492 -1.76 -3.50 -0.33
N ILE A 493 -0.84 -3.56 -1.31
CA ILE A 493 0.57 -3.89 -1.08
C ILE A 493 1.23 -2.89 -0.12
N LEU A 494 1.13 -1.59 -0.41
CA LEU A 494 1.80 -0.55 0.39
C LEU A 494 1.13 -0.37 1.75
N VAL A 495 -0.19 -0.52 1.84
CA VAL A 495 -0.91 -0.53 3.13
C VAL A 495 -0.42 -1.70 4.00
N LYS A 496 -0.36 -2.89 3.43
CA LYS A 496 0.13 -4.08 4.12
C LYS A 496 1.54 -3.89 4.66
N VAL A 497 2.45 -3.43 3.83
CA VAL A 497 3.87 -3.25 4.20
C VAL A 497 4.02 -2.17 5.27
N ASP A 498 3.38 -0.99 5.11
CA ASP A 498 3.43 0.09 6.10
C ASP A 498 2.82 -0.33 7.44
N ARG A 499 1.59 -0.89 7.42
CA ARG A 499 0.87 -1.26 8.64
C ARG A 499 1.59 -2.37 9.40
N SER A 500 1.99 -3.44 8.71
CA SER A 500 2.72 -4.55 9.33
C SER A 500 4.07 -4.13 9.89
N GLY A 501 4.84 -3.30 9.17
CA GLY A 501 6.10 -2.75 9.65
C GLY A 501 5.92 -1.87 10.87
N MET A 502 4.98 -0.91 10.78
CA MET A 502 4.77 0.06 11.84
C MET A 502 4.10 -0.49 13.08
N GLN A 503 3.41 -1.61 13.01
CA GLN A 503 2.94 -2.34 14.19
C GLN A 503 4.10 -2.66 15.16
N TYR A 504 5.30 -2.83 14.61
CA TYR A 504 6.52 -3.12 15.37
C TYR A 504 7.56 -1.98 15.32
N SER A 505 7.18 -0.77 14.91
CA SER A 505 8.09 0.37 14.75
C SER A 505 9.26 0.07 13.79
N LEU A 506 8.99 -0.64 12.70
CA LEU A 506 9.93 -0.91 11.61
C LEU A 506 9.57 -0.06 10.38
N GLU A 507 10.47 0.80 9.95
CA GLU A 507 10.30 1.55 8.71
C GLU A 507 10.65 0.69 7.49
N THR A 508 9.77 0.66 6.48
CA THR A 508 10.04 0.01 5.20
C THR A 508 10.22 1.04 4.09
N ARG A 509 11.21 0.78 3.21
CA ARG A 509 11.58 1.63 2.06
C ARG A 509 11.61 0.80 0.78
N MET A 510 11.11 1.35 -0.34
CA MET A 510 10.96 0.64 -1.61
C MET A 510 11.74 1.33 -2.74
N PRO A 511 12.99 0.92 -3.03
CA PRO A 511 13.82 1.56 -4.07
C PRO A 511 13.20 1.53 -5.48
N LEU A 512 12.34 0.55 -5.77
CA LEU A 512 11.63 0.47 -7.04
C LEU A 512 10.57 1.57 -7.20
N LEU A 513 10.12 2.19 -6.09
CA LEU A 513 9.21 3.34 -6.10
C LEU A 513 9.91 4.70 -6.18
N ASP A 514 11.23 4.72 -6.37
CA ASP A 514 11.91 5.98 -6.67
C ASP A 514 11.33 6.62 -7.95
N ARG A 515 11.08 7.92 -7.92
CA ARG A 515 10.46 8.67 -9.03
C ARG A 515 11.15 8.43 -10.38
N ASP A 516 12.49 8.40 -10.38
CA ASP A 516 13.25 8.28 -11.61
C ASP A 516 13.23 6.83 -12.13
N VAL A 517 13.14 5.83 -11.22
CA VAL A 517 12.92 4.41 -11.58
C VAL A 517 11.53 4.23 -12.19
N ILE A 518 10.48 4.78 -11.54
CA ILE A 518 9.10 4.72 -12.07
C ILE A 518 9.03 5.34 -13.47
N SER A 519 9.54 6.58 -13.60
CA SER A 519 9.50 7.29 -14.89
C SER A 519 10.22 6.50 -15.98
N PHE A 520 11.38 5.93 -15.69
CA PHE A 520 12.13 5.10 -16.63
C PHE A 520 11.38 3.80 -16.98
N ALA A 521 10.81 3.14 -15.98
CA ALA A 521 10.05 1.90 -16.20
C ALA A 521 8.93 2.09 -17.24
N TRP A 522 8.22 3.24 -17.21
CA TRP A 522 7.16 3.54 -18.17
C TRP A 522 7.65 3.92 -19.56
N THR A 523 8.92 4.28 -19.76
CA THR A 523 9.49 4.47 -21.12
C THR A 523 9.88 3.16 -21.78
N LEU A 524 10.03 2.06 -21.01
CA LEU A 524 10.54 0.79 -21.54
C LEU A 524 9.51 0.11 -22.46
N PRO A 525 9.94 -0.35 -23.66
CA PRO A 525 9.11 -1.22 -24.49
C PRO A 525 8.68 -2.48 -23.73
N MET A 526 7.44 -2.94 -23.93
CA MET A 526 6.93 -4.14 -23.26
C MET A 526 7.81 -5.37 -23.46
N GLY A 527 8.46 -5.54 -24.63
CA GLY A 527 9.41 -6.62 -24.86
C GLY A 527 10.65 -6.63 -23.95
N TYR A 528 10.96 -5.51 -23.26
CA TYR A 528 12.03 -5.45 -22.24
C TYR A 528 11.52 -5.81 -20.84
N LYS A 529 10.23 -5.77 -20.62
CA LYS A 529 9.56 -6.19 -19.39
C LYS A 529 9.12 -7.65 -19.48
N TYR A 530 8.47 -8.03 -20.58
CA TYR A 530 7.93 -9.37 -20.82
C TYR A 530 8.10 -9.80 -22.28
N SER A 531 8.63 -11.00 -22.51
CA SER A 531 8.66 -11.67 -23.82
C SER A 531 8.93 -13.16 -23.63
N GLU A 532 8.37 -14.00 -24.52
CA GLU A 532 8.64 -15.45 -24.56
C GLU A 532 8.40 -16.18 -23.23
N GLY A 533 7.37 -15.76 -22.49
CA GLY A 533 7.04 -16.34 -21.18
C GLY A 533 7.93 -15.86 -20.02
N VAL A 534 8.93 -15.01 -20.26
CA VAL A 534 9.83 -14.47 -19.24
C VAL A 534 9.37 -13.09 -18.79
N THR A 535 9.03 -12.96 -17.52
CA THR A 535 8.64 -11.71 -16.87
C THR A 535 9.87 -10.96 -16.32
N LYS A 536 9.74 -9.64 -16.09
CA LYS A 536 10.78 -8.79 -15.46
C LYS A 536 12.13 -8.86 -16.17
N ARG A 537 12.16 -8.98 -17.52
CA ARG A 537 13.37 -9.29 -18.30
C ARG A 537 14.53 -8.35 -18.00
N VAL A 538 14.30 -7.04 -18.07
CA VAL A 538 15.36 -6.05 -17.80
C VAL A 538 15.85 -6.10 -16.35
N MET A 539 14.96 -6.38 -15.37
CA MET A 539 15.36 -6.56 -13.97
C MET A 539 16.23 -7.82 -13.80
N ARG A 540 15.89 -8.91 -14.52
CA ARG A 540 16.71 -10.14 -14.55
C ARG A 540 18.07 -9.89 -15.17
N ASP A 541 18.14 -9.09 -16.25
CA ASP A 541 19.42 -8.74 -16.88
C ASP A 541 20.34 -7.98 -15.89
N VAL A 542 19.78 -7.10 -15.05
CA VAL A 542 20.53 -6.44 -13.97
C VAL A 542 20.92 -7.44 -12.88
N LEU A 543 19.95 -8.21 -12.38
CA LEU A 543 20.17 -9.16 -11.27
C LEU A 543 21.25 -10.20 -11.61
N TYR A 544 21.26 -10.74 -12.83
CA TYR A 544 22.23 -11.77 -13.26
C TYR A 544 23.67 -11.27 -13.41
N ARG A 545 23.92 -9.96 -13.27
CA ARG A 545 25.28 -9.40 -13.11
C ARG A 545 25.82 -9.59 -11.69
N HIS A 546 24.92 -9.78 -10.72
CA HIS A 546 25.25 -9.87 -9.30
C HIS A 546 25.01 -11.27 -8.71
N VAL A 547 24.01 -12.00 -9.21
CA VAL A 547 23.59 -13.30 -8.72
C VAL A 547 23.55 -14.30 -9.87
N PRO A 548 24.17 -15.48 -9.75
CA PRO A 548 24.12 -16.52 -10.79
C PRO A 548 22.69 -16.88 -11.15
N ARG A 549 22.45 -17.10 -12.44
CA ARG A 549 21.14 -17.40 -12.99
C ARG A 549 20.53 -18.67 -12.36
N GLU A 550 21.35 -19.65 -12.09
CA GLU A 550 20.98 -20.94 -11.51
C GLU A 550 20.33 -20.83 -10.13
N LEU A 551 20.71 -19.81 -9.36
CA LEU A 551 20.09 -19.52 -8.06
C LEU A 551 18.70 -18.89 -8.18
N MET A 552 18.37 -18.32 -9.34
CA MET A 552 17.14 -17.54 -9.57
C MET A 552 16.11 -18.28 -10.45
N GLU A 553 16.53 -19.23 -11.30
CA GLU A 553 15.62 -19.97 -12.19
C GLU A 553 14.93 -21.11 -11.46
N ARG A 554 13.76 -20.82 -10.96
CA ARG A 554 12.87 -21.74 -10.27
C ARG A 554 11.41 -21.34 -10.43
N PRO A 555 10.45 -22.25 -10.24
CA PRO A 555 9.05 -21.89 -10.19
C PRO A 555 8.79 -20.85 -9.08
N LYS A 556 8.10 -19.77 -9.42
CA LYS A 556 7.69 -18.73 -8.46
C LYS A 556 6.74 -19.37 -7.44
N LYS A 557 7.05 -19.27 -6.15
CA LYS A 557 6.12 -19.51 -5.05
C LYS A 557 5.62 -18.15 -4.55
N GLY A 558 4.37 -18.08 -4.11
CA GLY A 558 3.84 -16.85 -3.53
C GLY A 558 4.24 -16.73 -2.06
N PHE A 559 4.38 -15.51 -1.56
CA PHE A 559 4.56 -15.20 -0.15
C PHE A 559 3.21 -15.36 0.59
N SER A 560 2.74 -16.62 0.68
CA SER A 560 1.43 -16.98 1.22
C SER A 560 1.57 -18.07 2.28
N ILE A 561 0.59 -18.10 3.19
CA ILE A 561 0.47 -19.13 4.23
C ILE A 561 -0.54 -20.22 3.82
N PRO A 562 -0.43 -21.43 4.34
CA PRO A 562 -1.35 -22.53 4.05
C PRO A 562 -2.69 -22.37 4.80
N LEU A 563 -3.40 -21.26 4.62
CA LEU A 563 -4.68 -20.96 5.29
C LEU A 563 -5.69 -22.11 5.16
N HIS A 564 -5.84 -22.66 3.95
CA HIS A 564 -6.74 -23.78 3.70
C HIS A 564 -6.42 -24.98 4.60
N GLU A 565 -5.13 -25.30 4.79
CA GLU A 565 -4.72 -26.42 5.65
C GLU A 565 -4.90 -26.09 7.14
N TRP A 566 -4.61 -24.83 7.52
CA TRP A 566 -4.66 -24.40 8.92
C TRP A 566 -6.07 -24.26 9.46
N LEU A 567 -7.02 -23.84 8.62
CA LEU A 567 -8.45 -23.76 8.97
C LEU A 567 -9.14 -25.12 9.13
N LYS A 568 -8.51 -26.25 8.71
CA LYS A 568 -9.13 -27.59 8.82
C LYS A 568 -9.23 -28.10 10.26
N LYS A 569 -8.26 -27.76 11.13
CA LYS A 569 -8.20 -28.28 12.51
C LYS A 569 -7.33 -27.43 13.44
N GLY A 570 -7.58 -27.54 14.75
CA GLY A 570 -6.82 -26.87 15.82
C GLY A 570 -7.21 -25.41 15.98
N GLU A 571 -6.34 -24.63 16.64
CA GLU A 571 -6.63 -23.26 17.13
C GLU A 571 -7.25 -22.34 16.07
N LEU A 572 -6.81 -22.39 14.81
CA LEU A 572 -7.36 -21.52 13.77
C LEU A 572 -8.78 -21.94 13.35
N ARG A 573 -9.08 -23.24 13.44
CA ARG A 573 -10.43 -23.74 13.23
C ARG A 573 -11.38 -23.29 14.35
N GLU A 574 -10.96 -23.44 15.61
CA GLU A 574 -11.71 -23.00 16.78
C GLU A 574 -11.97 -21.49 16.74
N TRP A 575 -10.94 -20.68 16.43
CA TRP A 575 -11.07 -19.26 16.24
C TRP A 575 -12.09 -18.89 15.14
N ALA A 576 -12.08 -19.60 14.00
CA ALA A 576 -13.05 -19.35 12.94
C ALA A 576 -14.48 -19.71 13.36
N GLU A 577 -14.67 -20.82 14.08
CA GLU A 577 -15.97 -21.24 14.59
C GLU A 577 -16.52 -20.27 15.64
N ASP A 578 -15.67 -19.72 16.52
CA ASP A 578 -16.05 -18.68 17.49
C ASP A 578 -16.53 -17.41 16.75
N LEU A 579 -15.79 -16.96 15.72
CA LEU A 579 -16.20 -15.81 14.91
C LEU A 579 -17.54 -16.05 14.21
N LEU A 580 -17.74 -17.24 13.63
CA LEU A 580 -18.97 -17.59 12.94
C LEU A 580 -20.18 -17.67 13.89
N ASN A 581 -19.96 -17.93 15.18
CA ASN A 581 -21.02 -17.96 16.19
C ASN A 581 -21.33 -16.56 16.75
N ASP A 582 -20.33 -15.82 17.20
CA ASP A 582 -20.51 -14.55 17.90
C ASP A 582 -20.31 -13.32 17.00
N GLY A 583 -19.30 -13.30 16.15
CA GLY A 583 -19.05 -12.22 15.18
C GLY A 583 -20.16 -12.10 14.15
N ARG A 584 -20.74 -13.22 13.72
CA ARG A 584 -21.84 -13.26 12.77
C ARG A 584 -23.07 -12.50 13.23
N LYS A 585 -23.41 -12.55 14.51
CA LYS A 585 -24.52 -11.79 15.09
C LYS A 585 -24.31 -10.29 14.95
N GLN A 586 -23.06 -9.83 15.09
CA GLN A 586 -22.71 -8.42 14.97
C GLN A 586 -22.68 -7.92 13.52
N CYS A 587 -22.38 -8.81 12.58
CA CYS A 587 -22.35 -8.51 11.15
C CYS A 587 -23.74 -8.66 10.48
N ALA A 588 -24.72 -9.25 11.14
CA ALA A 588 -26.01 -9.62 10.55
C ALA A 588 -26.77 -8.44 9.92
N ASP A 589 -26.55 -7.21 10.37
CA ASP A 589 -27.19 -6.03 9.78
C ASP A 589 -26.59 -5.62 8.43
N VAL A 590 -25.34 -5.97 8.15
CA VAL A 590 -24.60 -5.51 6.98
C VAL A 590 -24.25 -6.61 5.99
N ILE A 591 -24.19 -7.89 6.43
CA ILE A 591 -23.94 -9.04 5.54
C ILE A 591 -25.18 -9.94 5.39
N ASP A 592 -25.28 -10.64 4.25
CA ASP A 592 -26.23 -11.74 4.07
C ASP A 592 -25.66 -13.01 4.72
N VAL A 593 -26.13 -13.29 5.92
CA VAL A 593 -25.67 -14.41 6.76
C VAL A 593 -25.80 -15.75 6.03
N ARG A 594 -26.87 -15.98 5.26
CA ARG A 594 -27.09 -17.24 4.54
C ARG A 594 -26.02 -17.44 3.45
N THR A 595 -25.61 -16.37 2.78
CA THR A 595 -24.53 -16.43 1.79
C THR A 595 -23.21 -16.70 2.47
N ALA A 596 -22.90 -16.03 3.59
CA ALA A 596 -21.69 -16.25 4.35
C ALA A 596 -21.59 -17.70 4.88
N ASP A 597 -22.70 -18.25 5.43
CA ASP A 597 -22.78 -19.64 5.88
C ASP A 597 -22.52 -20.63 4.75
N SER A 598 -22.95 -20.31 3.52
CA SER A 598 -22.71 -21.20 2.38
C SER A 598 -21.23 -21.38 2.05
N TYR A 599 -20.36 -20.36 2.28
CA TYR A 599 -18.91 -20.50 2.11
C TYR A 599 -18.28 -21.40 3.16
N TRP A 600 -18.71 -21.27 4.42
CA TRP A 600 -18.25 -22.16 5.48
C TRP A 600 -18.67 -23.60 5.25
N LYS A 601 -19.92 -23.83 4.85
CA LYS A 601 -20.45 -25.15 4.52
C LYS A 601 -19.72 -25.80 3.34
N ASP A 602 -19.45 -25.05 2.27
CA ASP A 602 -18.67 -25.56 1.13
C ASP A 602 -17.26 -25.97 1.55
N TYR A 603 -16.65 -25.19 2.43
CA TYR A 603 -15.32 -25.50 2.96
C TYR A 603 -15.34 -26.75 3.85
N THR A 604 -16.29 -26.86 4.78
CA THR A 604 -16.31 -27.93 5.78
C THR A 604 -16.82 -29.27 5.23
N GLU A 605 -17.82 -29.24 4.32
CA GLU A 605 -18.47 -30.44 3.80
C GLU A 605 -17.90 -30.91 2.45
N LYS A 606 -17.38 -29.97 1.63
CA LYS A 606 -16.91 -30.28 0.27
C LYS A 606 -15.42 -30.03 0.05
N ASP A 607 -14.71 -29.57 1.06
CA ASP A 607 -13.28 -29.16 0.99
C ASP A 607 -12.99 -28.09 -0.09
N VAL A 608 -13.96 -27.20 -0.33
CA VAL A 608 -13.85 -26.10 -1.30
C VAL A 608 -13.54 -24.81 -0.55
N PHE A 609 -12.27 -24.39 -0.58
CA PHE A 609 -11.83 -23.12 -0.01
C PHE A 609 -11.98 -21.98 -1.02
N SER A 610 -12.66 -20.92 -0.61
CA SER A 610 -12.70 -19.64 -1.33
C SER A 610 -12.03 -18.55 -0.47
N GLU A 611 -11.27 -17.65 -1.09
CA GLU A 611 -10.71 -16.47 -0.41
C GLU A 611 -11.81 -15.61 0.25
N LYS A 612 -13.03 -15.65 -0.28
CA LYS A 612 -14.16 -14.91 0.31
C LYS A 612 -14.53 -15.40 1.71
N LEU A 613 -14.24 -16.65 2.03
CA LEU A 613 -14.36 -17.14 3.41
C LEU A 613 -13.40 -16.38 4.34
N TRP A 614 -12.16 -16.18 3.90
CA TRP A 614 -11.19 -15.40 4.68
C TRP A 614 -11.63 -13.94 4.84
N TYR A 615 -12.18 -13.31 3.78
CA TYR A 615 -12.71 -11.95 3.85
C TYR A 615 -13.85 -11.83 4.88
N ILE A 616 -14.74 -12.83 4.91
CA ILE A 616 -15.83 -12.88 5.90
C ILE A 616 -15.25 -12.92 7.33
N LEU A 617 -14.31 -13.82 7.60
CA LEU A 617 -13.69 -13.98 8.92
C LEU A 617 -12.97 -12.71 9.38
N MET A 618 -12.26 -12.02 8.47
CA MET A 618 -11.58 -10.77 8.79
C MET A 618 -12.56 -9.64 9.10
N LEU A 619 -13.67 -9.53 8.37
CA LEU A 619 -14.71 -8.56 8.67
C LEU A 619 -15.37 -8.85 10.03
N GLU A 620 -15.71 -10.11 10.30
CA GLU A 620 -16.32 -10.53 11.57
C GLU A 620 -15.39 -10.23 12.75
N GLN A 621 -14.10 -10.55 12.64
CA GLN A 621 -13.10 -10.21 13.66
C GLN A 621 -13.01 -8.69 13.91
N TRP A 622 -12.98 -7.91 12.81
CA TRP A 622 -12.92 -6.46 12.91
C TRP A 622 -14.15 -5.89 13.63
N MET A 623 -15.35 -6.34 13.26
CA MET A 623 -16.59 -5.86 13.87
C MET A 623 -16.71 -6.24 15.36
N MET A 624 -16.21 -7.42 15.77
CA MET A 624 -16.18 -7.82 17.19
C MET A 624 -15.29 -6.93 18.03
N LYS A 625 -14.19 -6.44 17.49
CA LYS A 625 -13.23 -5.59 18.20
C LYS A 625 -13.58 -4.09 18.15
N THR A 626 -14.50 -3.71 17.28
CA THR A 626 -14.76 -2.31 16.96
C THR A 626 -16.06 -1.79 17.56
N LYS A 627 -16.99 -2.69 17.89
CA LYS A 627 -18.20 -2.41 18.66
C LYS A 627 -17.91 -2.54 20.15
#